data_6c588b98f726e3018c986722723ac09a
#
_entry.id   6c588b98f726e3018c986722723ac09a
#
_cell.length_a   1.000
_cell.length_b   1.000
_cell.length_c   1.000
_cell.angle_alpha   90.00
_cell.angle_beta   90.00
_cell.angle_gamma   90.00
#
_symmetry.space_group_name_H-M   'P 1'
#
loop_
_entity.id
_entity.type
_entity.pdbx_description
1 polymer ?
#
loop_
_entity_poly.entity_id
_entity_poly.type
_entity_poly.pdbx_seq_one_letter_code
_entity_poly.pdbx_strand_id
1 'polypeptide(L)'
;MPTLVVSSFNQVNQFNGQPKKVIALGDSLVYGFGDPEGGGWVERLRRHWMMPNSHGHVLYNLGVRGDRVSQVAQRLESEFRYRGELRNRVPDAIILSVGVNDSAKVGRPNGRNHTDFASFQVEIANLLDRALSLCPVFFVGMVPVDEAKMPFLGCMYFNLTEQYRYKEATRLACQQRQIPYLDIFERWMQKDDEWRRSRISEDGLHPNGLGYQSLLQDVTSWENMANLSAQISARS
;
A
#
# COMPACT_ATOMS: atom_id res chain seq x y z
N MET A 1 -15.86 -43.06 12.48
CA MET A 1 -15.09 -42.06 11.72
C MET A 1 -15.84 -40.76 11.80
N PRO A 2 -15.38 -39.73 12.50
CA PRO A 2 -16.06 -38.42 12.51
C PRO A 2 -15.59 -37.59 11.30
N THR A 3 -16.56 -37.15 10.54
CA THR A 3 -16.43 -36.28 9.38
C THR A 3 -16.01 -34.87 9.85
N LEU A 4 -14.81 -34.42 9.46
CA LEU A 4 -14.36 -33.07 9.66
C LEU A 4 -15.20 -32.15 8.76
N VAL A 5 -16.06 -31.35 9.38
CA VAL A 5 -16.73 -30.21 8.75
C VAL A 5 -15.70 -29.08 8.63
N VAL A 6 -15.16 -28.91 7.44
CA VAL A 6 -14.38 -27.71 7.09
C VAL A 6 -15.39 -26.56 6.97
N SER A 7 -15.48 -25.73 8.02
CA SER A 7 -16.24 -24.49 7.94
C SER A 7 -15.45 -23.51 7.06
N SER A 8 -15.96 -23.29 5.86
CA SER A 8 -15.51 -22.25 4.95
C SER A 8 -15.74 -20.89 5.61
N PHE A 9 -14.66 -20.25 6.03
CA PHE A 9 -14.67 -18.84 6.45
C PHE A 9 -14.84 -17.94 5.23
N ASN A 10 -16.07 -17.82 4.74
CA ASN A 10 -16.48 -16.67 3.95
C ASN A 10 -16.72 -15.50 4.90
N GLN A 11 -15.65 -14.88 5.40
CA GLN A 11 -15.75 -13.58 6.02
C GLN A 11 -15.81 -12.49 4.93
N VAL A 12 -16.95 -12.34 4.29
CA VAL A 12 -17.37 -11.02 3.80
C VAL A 12 -17.66 -10.21 5.06
N ASN A 13 -16.65 -9.50 5.57
CA ASN A 13 -16.80 -8.62 6.72
C ASN A 13 -17.85 -7.56 6.39
N GLN A 14 -19.07 -7.72 6.89
CA GLN A 14 -20.08 -6.67 6.94
C GLN A 14 -19.57 -5.59 7.90
N PHE A 15 -18.95 -4.55 7.36
CA PHE A 15 -18.62 -3.37 8.13
C PHE A 15 -19.93 -2.65 8.51
N ASN A 16 -20.32 -2.69 9.77
CA ASN A 16 -21.54 -2.06 10.30
C ASN A 16 -21.39 -0.53 10.29
N GLY A 17 -21.84 0.22 9.32
CA GLY A 17 -22.03 1.67 9.20
C GLY A 17 -21.38 2.67 10.20
N GLN A 18 -20.47 2.21 11.06
CA GLN A 18 -19.72 3.01 12.03
C GLN A 18 -18.40 3.52 11.42
N PRO A 19 -17.95 4.74 11.77
CA PRO A 19 -16.65 5.24 11.38
C PRO A 19 -15.53 4.25 11.70
N LYS A 20 -14.67 3.98 10.72
CA LYS A 20 -13.54 3.05 10.85
C LYS A 20 -12.26 3.80 11.15
N LYS A 21 -11.40 3.20 11.95
CA LYS A 21 -10.03 3.63 12.16
C LYS A 21 -9.11 2.77 11.29
N VAL A 22 -8.40 3.41 10.39
CA VAL A 22 -7.52 2.75 9.43
C VAL A 22 -6.11 3.30 9.60
N ILE A 23 -5.12 2.43 9.53
CA ILE A 23 -3.72 2.83 9.43
C ILE A 23 -3.17 2.45 8.05
N ALA A 24 -2.40 3.34 7.43
CA ALA A 24 -1.66 3.08 6.20
C ALA A 24 -0.16 3.02 6.54
N LEU A 25 0.44 1.82 6.44
CA LEU A 25 1.87 1.61 6.67
C LEU A 25 2.58 1.36 5.35
N GLY A 26 3.76 1.92 5.23
CA GLY A 26 4.60 1.72 4.05
C GLY A 26 5.78 2.67 4.02
N ASP A 27 6.25 2.93 2.82
CA ASP A 27 7.45 3.70 2.53
C ASP A 27 7.14 5.16 2.14
N SER A 28 7.98 5.74 1.26
CA SER A 28 7.82 7.10 0.76
C SER A 28 6.55 7.32 -0.07
N LEU A 29 5.98 6.27 -0.68
CA LEU A 29 4.72 6.36 -1.41
C LEU A 29 3.53 6.55 -0.47
N VAL A 30 3.55 5.92 0.70
CA VAL A 30 2.56 6.15 1.77
C VAL A 30 2.80 7.52 2.43
N TYR A 31 4.06 7.87 2.69
CA TYR A 31 4.43 9.19 3.22
C TYR A 31 3.94 10.33 2.33
N GLY A 32 3.92 10.13 1.00
CA GLY A 32 3.51 11.14 0.03
C GLY A 32 4.66 12.03 -0.44
N PHE A 33 5.88 11.48 -0.49
CA PHE A 33 7.05 12.22 -0.95
C PHE A 33 6.91 12.59 -2.44
N GLY A 34 7.18 13.86 -2.76
CA GLY A 34 7.01 14.41 -4.12
C GLY A 34 5.69 15.17 -4.34
N ASP A 35 4.81 15.24 -3.33
CA ASP A 35 3.55 16.00 -3.39
C ASP A 35 3.49 17.08 -2.29
N PRO A 36 4.13 18.25 -2.51
CA PRO A 36 4.17 19.30 -1.50
C PRO A 36 2.81 19.91 -1.17
N GLU A 37 1.85 19.83 -2.09
CA GLU A 37 0.51 20.42 -1.90
C GLU A 37 -0.45 19.45 -1.22
N GLY A 38 -0.42 18.19 -1.64
CA GLY A 38 -1.38 17.18 -1.22
C GLY A 38 -0.90 16.25 -0.10
N GLY A 39 0.40 16.05 0.02
CA GLY A 39 1.00 15.10 0.97
C GLY A 39 0.78 13.64 0.57
N GLY A 40 0.61 13.37 -0.71
CA GLY A 40 0.41 12.03 -1.26
C GLY A 40 -1.04 11.52 -1.17
N TRP A 41 -1.26 10.30 -1.68
CA TRP A 41 -2.59 9.71 -1.80
C TRP A 41 -3.24 9.41 -0.44
N VAL A 42 -2.46 9.00 0.57
CA VAL A 42 -2.99 8.69 1.92
C VAL A 42 -3.51 9.97 2.59
N GLU A 43 -2.75 11.05 2.52
CA GLU A 43 -3.16 12.33 3.10
C GLU A 43 -4.37 12.94 2.36
N ARG A 44 -4.40 12.80 1.03
CA ARG A 44 -5.55 13.20 0.20
C ARG A 44 -6.79 12.38 0.55
N LEU A 45 -6.66 11.06 0.76
CA LEU A 45 -7.74 10.17 1.19
C LEU A 45 -8.22 10.55 2.61
N ARG A 46 -7.29 10.83 3.54
CA ARG A 46 -7.62 11.30 4.89
C ARG A 46 -8.45 12.56 4.86
N ARG A 47 -8.07 13.56 4.06
CA ARG A 47 -8.83 14.80 3.90
C ARG A 47 -10.22 14.53 3.30
N HIS A 48 -10.31 13.64 2.31
CA HIS A 48 -11.59 13.24 1.73
C HIS A 48 -12.52 12.62 2.78
N TRP A 49 -12.02 11.77 3.65
CA TRP A 49 -12.80 11.16 4.72
C TRP A 49 -13.19 12.12 5.86
N MET A 50 -12.54 13.27 5.96
CA MET A 50 -12.88 14.32 6.93
C MET A 50 -13.86 15.37 6.41
N MET A 51 -14.26 15.31 5.14
CA MET A 51 -15.20 16.29 4.57
C MET A 51 -16.58 16.17 5.24
N PRO A 52 -17.34 17.29 5.35
CA PRO A 52 -18.74 17.24 5.75
C PRO A 52 -19.51 16.26 4.82
N ASN A 53 -20.35 15.45 5.38
CA ASN A 53 -21.10 14.37 4.68
C ASN A 53 -20.26 13.17 4.21
N SER A 54 -19.00 13.08 4.61
CA SER A 54 -18.22 11.85 4.47
C SER A 54 -18.50 10.88 5.63
N HIS A 55 -17.95 9.68 5.52
CA HIS A 55 -18.18 8.61 6.51
C HIS A 55 -17.51 8.85 7.87
N GLY A 56 -16.68 9.89 8.02
CA GLY A 56 -15.99 10.21 9.26
C GLY A 56 -14.92 9.19 9.64
N HIS A 57 -14.41 8.39 8.70
CA HIS A 57 -13.32 7.46 8.96
C HIS A 57 -12.05 8.20 9.40
N VAL A 58 -11.30 7.59 10.29
CA VAL A 58 -10.00 8.08 10.76
C VAL A 58 -8.90 7.32 10.06
N LEU A 59 -8.01 8.04 9.38
CA LEU A 59 -6.86 7.46 8.67
C LEU A 59 -5.56 8.05 9.21
N TYR A 60 -4.65 7.17 9.63
CA TYR A 60 -3.29 7.55 10.01
C TYR A 60 -2.31 7.22 8.91
N ASN A 61 -1.58 8.22 8.45
CA ASN A 61 -0.46 8.04 7.54
C ASN A 61 0.79 7.67 8.37
N LEU A 62 1.26 6.44 8.19
CA LEU A 62 2.44 5.88 8.86
C LEU A 62 3.50 5.48 7.82
N GLY A 63 3.64 6.27 6.76
CA GLY A 63 4.70 6.14 5.78
C GLY A 63 6.05 6.60 6.35
N VAL A 64 7.11 5.80 6.14
CA VAL A 64 8.49 6.15 6.48
C VAL A 64 9.36 6.02 5.24
N ARG A 65 9.98 7.12 4.81
CA ARG A 65 10.78 7.17 3.59
C ARG A 65 11.94 6.17 3.63
N GLY A 66 12.06 5.40 2.56
CA GLY A 66 13.13 4.40 2.42
C GLY A 66 12.86 3.06 3.10
N ASP A 67 11.76 2.91 3.84
CA ASP A 67 11.44 1.63 4.46
C ASP A 67 11.32 0.51 3.43
N ARG A 68 11.90 -0.61 3.78
CA ARG A 68 11.74 -1.91 3.13
C ARG A 68 10.71 -2.74 3.88
N VAL A 69 10.32 -3.86 3.31
CA VAL A 69 9.35 -4.79 3.93
C VAL A 69 9.75 -5.17 5.36
N SER A 70 11.02 -5.49 5.60
CA SER A 70 11.53 -5.83 6.94
C SER A 70 11.38 -4.71 7.96
N GLN A 71 11.57 -3.45 7.57
CA GLN A 71 11.44 -2.29 8.46
C GLN A 71 9.98 -1.98 8.79
N VAL A 72 9.08 -2.08 7.80
CA VAL A 72 7.63 -1.99 8.05
C VAL A 72 7.20 -3.10 9.01
N ALA A 73 7.69 -4.34 8.83
CA ALA A 73 7.39 -5.46 9.71
C ALA A 73 7.86 -5.23 11.16
N GLN A 74 9.02 -4.60 11.35
CA GLN A 74 9.55 -4.30 12.68
C GLN A 74 8.65 -3.36 13.50
N ARG A 75 8.04 -2.37 12.85
CA ARG A 75 7.22 -1.36 13.53
C ARG A 75 5.69 -1.62 13.49
N LEU A 76 5.24 -2.61 12.72
CA LEU A 76 3.81 -2.89 12.49
C LEU A 76 3.01 -2.98 13.78
N GLU A 77 3.38 -3.83 14.72
CA GLU A 77 2.60 -4.09 15.93
C GLU A 77 2.60 -2.89 16.90
N SER A 78 3.74 -2.21 17.03
CA SER A 78 3.83 -1.02 17.87
C SER A 78 2.97 0.11 17.31
N GLU A 79 3.06 0.38 15.99
CA GLU A 79 2.23 1.38 15.32
C GLU A 79 0.74 1.03 15.42
N PHE A 80 0.37 -0.23 15.25
CA PHE A 80 -1.01 -0.67 15.41
C PHE A 80 -1.54 -0.42 16.82
N ARG A 81 -0.77 -0.79 17.86
CA ARG A 81 -1.18 -0.64 19.25
C ARG A 81 -1.27 0.82 19.69
N TYR A 82 -0.31 1.67 19.27
CA TYR A 82 -0.27 3.08 19.66
C TYR A 82 -1.31 3.95 18.97
N ARG A 83 -2.00 3.45 17.94
CA ARG A 83 -3.14 4.14 17.30
C ARG A 83 -4.48 3.76 17.93
N GLY A 84 -4.47 3.10 19.09
CA GLY A 84 -5.63 2.88 19.94
C GLY A 84 -6.07 4.16 20.63
N GLU A 85 -6.75 5.07 19.94
CA GLU A 85 -7.34 6.28 20.57
C GLU A 85 -8.42 5.91 21.59
N LEU A 86 -8.61 6.79 22.57
CA LEU A 86 -9.76 6.78 23.48
C LEU A 86 -10.22 5.36 23.90
N ARG A 87 -9.64 4.83 24.96
CA ARG A 87 -10.02 3.56 25.59
C ARG A 87 -9.69 2.29 24.76
N ASN A 88 -8.46 2.20 24.25
CA ASN A 88 -7.94 0.98 23.59
C ASN A 88 -8.68 0.51 22.32
N ARG A 89 -9.29 1.41 21.58
CA ARG A 89 -9.81 1.07 20.24
C ARG A 89 -8.66 0.91 19.25
N VAL A 90 -8.25 -0.31 19.02
CA VAL A 90 -7.27 -0.64 17.95
C VAL A 90 -7.82 -0.29 16.57
N PRO A 91 -6.96 -0.12 15.55
CA PRO A 91 -7.40 0.04 14.17
C PRO A 91 -8.31 -1.09 13.70
N ASP A 92 -9.29 -0.73 12.85
CA ASP A 92 -10.23 -1.68 12.25
C ASP A 92 -9.69 -2.31 10.96
N ALA A 93 -8.71 -1.65 10.31
CA ALA A 93 -8.06 -2.15 9.10
C ALA A 93 -6.65 -1.58 8.91
N ILE A 94 -5.83 -2.32 8.19
CA ILE A 94 -4.48 -1.93 7.75
C ILE A 94 -4.46 -1.82 6.23
N ILE A 95 -3.90 -0.72 5.72
CA ILE A 95 -3.49 -0.61 4.32
C ILE A 95 -1.96 -0.71 4.29
N LEU A 96 -1.42 -1.65 3.52
CA LEU A 96 0.01 -1.79 3.27
C LEU A 96 0.35 -1.29 1.88
N SER A 97 1.47 -0.58 1.73
CA SER A 97 2.07 -0.23 0.45
C SER A 97 3.58 -0.09 0.63
N VAL A 98 4.33 -1.14 0.28
CA VAL A 98 5.77 -1.25 0.49
C VAL A 98 6.38 -2.26 -0.48
N GLY A 99 7.69 -2.18 -0.71
CA GLY A 99 8.43 -3.16 -1.50
C GLY A 99 9.18 -2.57 -2.69
N VAL A 100 8.94 -1.31 -3.06
CA VAL A 100 9.69 -0.65 -4.13
C VAL A 100 11.17 -0.54 -3.77
N ASN A 101 11.50 -0.16 -2.53
CA ASN A 101 12.87 -0.03 -2.05
C ASN A 101 13.65 -1.35 -2.03
N ASP A 102 12.94 -2.47 -1.82
CA ASP A 102 13.51 -3.81 -1.85
C ASP A 102 14.03 -4.19 -3.24
N SER A 103 13.34 -3.74 -4.30
CA SER A 103 13.64 -4.06 -5.70
C SER A 103 14.85 -3.32 -6.27
N ALA A 104 15.32 -2.23 -5.62
CA ALA A 104 16.41 -1.40 -6.12
C ALA A 104 17.72 -2.19 -6.26
N LYS A 105 18.47 -1.93 -7.34
CA LYS A 105 19.88 -2.33 -7.45
C LYS A 105 20.76 -1.28 -6.79
N VAL A 106 21.73 -1.73 -5.98
CA VAL A 106 22.59 -0.82 -5.20
C VAL A 106 23.96 -0.66 -5.84
N GLY A 107 24.44 0.57 -5.92
CA GLY A 107 25.77 0.97 -6.36
C GLY A 107 26.00 0.99 -7.87
N ARG A 108 25.33 0.13 -8.64
CA ARG A 108 25.42 0.04 -10.10
C ARG A 108 24.19 -0.65 -10.69
N PRO A 109 23.89 -0.46 -12.00
CA PRO A 109 22.70 -1.04 -12.64
C PRO A 109 22.57 -2.56 -12.48
N ASN A 110 23.70 -3.28 -12.50
CA ASN A 110 23.77 -4.73 -12.32
C ASN A 110 24.21 -5.11 -10.88
N GLY A 111 24.01 -4.22 -9.91
CA GLY A 111 24.31 -4.47 -8.51
C GLY A 111 23.38 -5.50 -7.87
N ARG A 112 23.62 -5.83 -6.61
CA ARG A 112 22.68 -6.65 -5.84
C ARG A 112 21.40 -5.85 -5.56
N ASN A 113 20.28 -6.54 -5.47
CA ASN A 113 19.08 -5.90 -4.97
C ASN A 113 19.25 -5.47 -3.51
N HIS A 114 18.57 -4.42 -3.11
CA HIS A 114 18.60 -3.90 -1.73
C HIS A 114 18.13 -4.96 -0.74
N THR A 115 17.09 -5.71 -1.08
CA THR A 115 16.74 -6.97 -0.42
C THR A 115 16.85 -8.08 -1.46
N ASP A 116 17.59 -9.14 -1.17
CA ASP A 116 17.67 -10.32 -2.03
C ASP A 116 16.25 -10.90 -2.24
N PHE A 117 15.98 -11.38 -3.47
CA PHE A 117 14.63 -11.77 -3.85
C PHE A 117 14.06 -12.93 -3.03
N ALA A 118 14.88 -13.94 -2.68
CA ALA A 118 14.41 -15.05 -1.86
C ALA A 118 14.10 -14.58 -0.43
N SER A 119 14.93 -13.71 0.14
CA SER A 119 14.66 -13.05 1.41
C SER A 119 13.39 -12.20 1.36
N PHE A 120 13.20 -11.40 0.30
CA PHE A 120 12.00 -10.60 0.11
C PHE A 120 10.72 -11.45 0.12
N GLN A 121 10.72 -12.60 -0.57
CA GLN A 121 9.55 -13.49 -0.59
C GLN A 121 9.17 -13.97 0.82
N VAL A 122 10.14 -14.26 1.65
CA VAL A 122 9.91 -14.66 3.06
C VAL A 122 9.44 -13.46 3.89
N GLU A 123 10.08 -12.32 3.74
CA GLU A 123 9.77 -11.11 4.51
C GLU A 123 8.37 -10.58 4.22
N ILE A 124 7.95 -10.54 2.92
CA ILE A 124 6.60 -10.09 2.55
C ILE A 124 5.53 -11.07 3.06
N ALA A 125 5.77 -12.38 2.98
CA ALA A 125 4.87 -13.38 3.51
C ALA A 125 4.68 -13.20 5.03
N ASN A 126 5.77 -13.04 5.77
CA ASN A 126 5.74 -12.82 7.22
C ASN A 126 5.05 -11.51 7.61
N LEU A 127 5.29 -10.41 6.87
CA LEU A 127 4.61 -9.14 7.10
C LEU A 127 3.08 -9.30 6.95
N LEU A 128 2.64 -9.96 5.88
CA LEU A 128 1.23 -10.18 5.61
C LEU A 128 0.56 -11.06 6.67
N ASP A 129 1.21 -12.14 7.11
CA ASP A 129 0.70 -13.03 8.15
C ASP A 129 0.54 -12.29 9.49
N ARG A 130 1.54 -11.50 9.86
CA ARG A 130 1.49 -10.68 11.08
C ARG A 130 0.41 -9.60 11.00
N ALA A 131 0.26 -8.93 9.86
CA ALA A 131 -0.78 -7.92 9.69
C ALA A 131 -2.19 -8.54 9.77
N LEU A 132 -2.42 -9.69 9.13
CA LEU A 132 -3.69 -10.42 9.19
C LEU A 132 -4.05 -10.91 10.60
N SER A 133 -3.06 -11.21 11.43
CA SER A 133 -3.31 -11.58 12.83
C SER A 133 -3.85 -10.43 13.69
N LEU A 134 -3.73 -9.18 13.21
CA LEU A 134 -4.17 -7.98 13.91
C LEU A 134 -5.59 -7.55 13.47
N CYS A 135 -5.83 -7.42 12.18
CA CYS A 135 -7.12 -7.01 11.60
C CYS A 135 -7.13 -7.22 10.07
N PRO A 136 -8.26 -6.95 9.38
CA PRO A 136 -8.32 -6.97 7.92
C PRO A 136 -7.24 -6.11 7.25
N VAL A 137 -6.64 -6.64 6.18
CA VAL A 137 -5.54 -6.02 5.44
C VAL A 137 -5.94 -5.76 4.00
N PHE A 138 -5.54 -4.60 3.47
CA PHE A 138 -5.59 -4.23 2.06
C PHE A 138 -4.18 -3.90 1.59
N PHE A 139 -3.84 -4.25 0.38
CA PHE A 139 -2.52 -3.94 -0.18
C PHE A 139 -2.64 -3.07 -1.43
N VAL A 140 -2.00 -1.89 -1.40
CA VAL A 140 -1.88 -1.00 -2.55
C VAL A 140 -0.49 -1.20 -3.16
N GLY A 141 -0.44 -1.71 -4.39
CA GLY A 141 0.79 -1.99 -5.11
C GLY A 141 1.57 -0.73 -5.46
N MET A 142 2.86 -0.92 -5.78
CA MET A 142 3.77 0.16 -6.16
C MET A 142 3.44 0.75 -7.53
N VAL A 143 3.79 2.01 -7.75
CA VAL A 143 3.76 2.66 -9.06
C VAL A 143 5.00 2.30 -9.88
N PRO A 144 4.93 2.21 -11.23
CA PRO A 144 6.11 2.00 -12.07
C PRO A 144 7.04 3.21 -12.02
N VAL A 145 8.36 2.97 -12.05
CA VAL A 145 9.39 4.02 -12.09
C VAL A 145 9.67 4.51 -13.52
N ASP A 146 10.31 5.67 -13.63
CA ASP A 146 10.94 6.15 -14.87
C ASP A 146 12.44 5.79 -14.86
N GLU A 147 12.78 4.66 -15.49
CA GLU A 147 14.16 4.14 -15.53
C GLU A 147 15.16 5.12 -16.17
N ALA A 148 14.68 6.01 -17.05
CA ALA A 148 15.56 6.96 -17.75
C ALA A 148 16.16 8.01 -16.80
N LYS A 149 15.61 8.14 -15.61
CA LYS A 149 16.05 9.10 -14.58
C LYS A 149 16.95 8.48 -13.52
N MET A 150 17.30 7.20 -13.66
CA MET A 150 18.20 6.53 -12.69
C MET A 150 19.67 6.92 -12.93
N PRO A 151 20.53 6.96 -11.90
CA PRO A 151 20.31 6.49 -10.54
C PRO A 151 19.62 7.49 -9.61
N PHE A 152 18.73 6.99 -8.76
CA PHE A 152 18.20 7.75 -7.63
C PHE A 152 19.28 7.91 -6.55
N LEU A 153 19.43 9.11 -6.00
CA LEU A 153 20.47 9.49 -5.01
C LEU A 153 21.89 9.08 -5.40
N GLY A 154 22.19 9.00 -6.71
CA GLY A 154 23.52 8.67 -7.23
C GLY A 154 23.95 7.20 -7.06
N CYS A 155 23.16 6.34 -6.42
CA CYS A 155 23.58 4.97 -6.13
C CYS A 155 22.48 3.90 -6.18
N MET A 156 21.21 4.27 -6.33
CA MET A 156 20.10 3.31 -6.40
C MET A 156 19.51 3.28 -7.80
N TYR A 157 19.45 2.09 -8.37
CA TYR A 157 18.94 1.87 -9.71
C TYR A 157 17.65 1.06 -9.64
N PHE A 158 16.53 1.72 -9.88
CA PHE A 158 15.25 1.07 -10.04
C PHE A 158 15.00 0.77 -11.51
N ASN A 159 14.43 -0.39 -11.82
CA ASN A 159 14.04 -0.77 -13.16
C ASN A 159 12.72 -1.55 -13.15
N LEU A 160 11.99 -1.48 -14.25
CA LEU A 160 10.65 -2.08 -14.39
C LEU A 160 10.68 -3.61 -14.27
N THR A 161 11.75 -4.24 -14.72
CA THR A 161 11.90 -5.70 -14.64
C THR A 161 11.97 -6.20 -13.20
N GLU A 162 12.82 -5.58 -12.37
CA GLU A 162 12.93 -5.95 -10.97
C GLU A 162 11.67 -5.52 -10.20
N GLN A 163 11.13 -4.32 -10.47
CA GLN A 163 9.85 -3.93 -9.86
C GLN A 163 8.74 -4.92 -10.16
N TYR A 164 8.59 -5.34 -11.42
CA TYR A 164 7.60 -6.34 -11.82
C TYR A 164 7.78 -7.64 -11.04
N ARG A 165 9.02 -8.12 -10.92
CA ARG A 165 9.35 -9.34 -10.19
C ARG A 165 8.95 -9.27 -8.71
N TYR A 166 9.26 -8.16 -8.04
CA TYR A 166 8.94 -7.95 -6.62
C TYR A 166 7.45 -7.71 -6.39
N LYS A 167 6.79 -6.94 -7.27
CA LYS A 167 5.35 -6.73 -7.18
C LYS A 167 4.57 -8.02 -7.40
N GLU A 168 5.01 -8.89 -8.33
CA GLU A 168 4.38 -10.19 -8.55
C GLU A 168 4.51 -11.12 -7.34
N ALA A 169 5.68 -11.17 -6.71
CA ALA A 169 5.85 -11.91 -5.47
C ALA A 169 4.90 -11.41 -4.38
N THR A 170 4.72 -10.10 -4.25
CA THR A 170 3.76 -9.48 -3.31
C THR A 170 2.32 -9.85 -3.67
N ARG A 171 1.94 -9.71 -4.96
CA ARG A 171 0.59 -10.03 -5.44
C ARG A 171 0.22 -11.49 -5.16
N LEU A 172 1.14 -12.42 -5.46
CA LEU A 172 0.95 -13.84 -5.18
C LEU A 172 0.85 -14.14 -3.68
N ALA A 173 1.69 -13.51 -2.86
CA ALA A 173 1.63 -13.63 -1.40
C ALA A 173 0.29 -13.11 -0.83
N CYS A 174 -0.24 -12.01 -1.37
CA CYS A 174 -1.57 -11.49 -1.03
C CYS A 174 -2.67 -12.46 -1.47
N GLN A 175 -2.60 -12.97 -2.71
CA GLN A 175 -3.58 -13.92 -3.25
C GLN A 175 -3.68 -15.20 -2.40
N GLN A 176 -2.55 -15.77 -2.00
CA GLN A 176 -2.50 -16.96 -1.13
C GLN A 176 -3.18 -16.74 0.23
N ARG A 177 -3.24 -15.49 0.69
CA ARG A 177 -3.82 -15.07 1.98
C ARG A 177 -5.20 -14.43 1.85
N GLN A 178 -5.74 -14.39 0.63
CA GLN A 178 -7.01 -13.72 0.33
C GLN A 178 -7.01 -12.21 0.71
N ILE A 179 -5.84 -11.59 0.69
CA ILE A 179 -5.69 -10.15 0.89
C ILE A 179 -6.03 -9.43 -0.42
N PRO A 180 -7.00 -8.49 -0.43
CA PRO A 180 -7.25 -7.65 -1.58
C PRO A 180 -5.99 -6.88 -1.98
N TYR A 181 -5.59 -7.00 -3.25
CA TYR A 181 -4.41 -6.36 -3.83
C TYR A 181 -4.82 -5.44 -4.98
N LEU A 182 -4.49 -4.16 -4.88
CA LEU A 182 -4.68 -3.19 -5.95
C LEU A 182 -3.41 -3.09 -6.79
N ASP A 183 -3.43 -3.64 -7.99
CA ASP A 183 -2.27 -3.67 -8.89
C ASP A 183 -2.11 -2.34 -9.64
N ILE A 184 -1.51 -1.37 -8.98
CA ILE A 184 -1.23 -0.04 -9.56
C ILE A 184 -0.20 -0.16 -10.69
N PHE A 185 0.82 -1.03 -10.53
CA PHE A 185 1.84 -1.22 -11.54
C PHE A 185 1.22 -1.61 -12.88
N GLU A 186 0.39 -2.65 -12.92
CA GLU A 186 -0.27 -3.08 -14.16
C GLU A 186 -1.21 -2.02 -14.71
N ARG A 187 -2.00 -1.37 -13.87
CA ARG A 187 -2.92 -0.30 -14.29
C ARG A 187 -2.18 0.83 -15.00
N TRP A 188 -1.03 1.24 -14.47
CA TRP A 188 -0.26 2.33 -15.05
C TRP A 188 0.56 1.89 -16.26
N MET A 189 1.04 0.64 -16.30
CA MET A 189 1.71 0.07 -17.48
C MET A 189 0.79 -0.06 -18.69
N GLN A 190 -0.53 -0.12 -18.51
CA GLN A 190 -1.53 -0.06 -19.59
C GLN A 190 -1.73 1.35 -20.18
N LYS A 191 -1.17 2.38 -19.54
CA LYS A 191 -1.18 3.76 -20.05
C LYS A 191 0.06 3.98 -20.97
N ASP A 192 -0.04 4.96 -21.86
CA ASP A 192 1.10 5.35 -22.69
C ASP A 192 2.25 5.97 -21.87
N ASP A 193 3.42 6.06 -22.48
CA ASP A 193 4.64 6.54 -21.83
C ASP A 193 4.54 8.01 -21.41
N GLU A 194 3.87 8.86 -22.20
CA GLU A 194 3.70 10.27 -21.92
C GLU A 194 2.83 10.44 -20.65
N TRP A 195 1.75 9.69 -20.56
CA TRP A 195 0.89 9.69 -19.38
C TRP A 195 1.67 9.29 -18.13
N ARG A 196 2.47 8.21 -18.19
CA ARG A 196 3.26 7.77 -17.03
C ARG A 196 4.31 8.78 -16.61
N ARG A 197 5.11 9.28 -17.57
CA ARG A 197 6.18 10.25 -17.30
C ARG A 197 5.65 11.56 -16.73
N SER A 198 4.48 12.02 -17.17
CA SER A 198 3.87 13.24 -16.63
C SER A 198 3.43 13.11 -15.16
N ARG A 199 3.40 11.90 -14.60
CA ARG A 199 2.98 11.60 -13.23
C ARG A 199 4.10 11.20 -12.29
N ILE A 200 5.31 11.05 -12.81
CA ILE A 200 6.50 10.73 -12.02
C ILE A 200 7.33 12.02 -11.88
N SER A 201 7.84 12.24 -10.66
CA SER A 201 8.70 13.37 -10.36
C SER A 201 10.03 13.31 -11.13
N GLU A 202 10.82 14.38 -11.05
CA GLU A 202 12.14 14.42 -11.68
C GLU A 202 13.11 13.37 -11.15
N ASP A 203 12.89 12.85 -9.97
CA ASP A 203 13.71 11.79 -9.36
C ASP A 203 13.48 10.40 -9.98
N GLY A 204 12.47 10.23 -10.83
CA GLY A 204 12.17 8.99 -11.53
C GLY A 204 11.52 7.88 -10.67
N LEU A 205 11.37 8.10 -9.37
CA LEU A 205 10.88 7.11 -8.41
C LEU A 205 9.49 7.46 -7.87
N HIS A 206 9.31 8.69 -7.45
CA HIS A 206 8.10 9.11 -6.74
C HIS A 206 7.08 9.75 -7.68
N PRO A 207 5.78 9.54 -7.46
CA PRO A 207 4.76 10.33 -8.12
C PRO A 207 4.89 11.81 -7.76
N ASN A 208 4.59 12.68 -8.71
CA ASN A 208 4.35 14.10 -8.45
C ASN A 208 2.91 14.33 -7.99
N GLY A 209 2.49 15.59 -7.78
CA GLY A 209 1.14 15.91 -7.33
C GLY A 209 0.04 15.32 -8.22
N LEU A 210 0.22 15.34 -9.57
CA LEU A 210 -0.71 14.74 -10.53
C LEU A 210 -0.72 13.20 -10.42
N GLY A 211 0.45 12.58 -10.24
CA GLY A 211 0.58 11.15 -10.01
C GLY A 211 -0.14 10.70 -8.74
N TYR A 212 0.01 11.44 -7.65
CA TYR A 212 -0.71 11.11 -6.41
C TYR A 212 -2.21 11.34 -6.50
N GLN A 213 -2.68 12.29 -7.31
CA GLN A 213 -4.10 12.41 -7.61
C GLN A 213 -4.63 11.21 -8.39
N SER A 214 -3.87 10.73 -9.39
CA SER A 214 -4.21 9.53 -10.16
C SER A 214 -4.23 8.29 -9.26
N LEU A 215 -3.24 8.14 -8.38
CA LEU A 215 -3.18 7.04 -7.41
C LEU A 215 -4.37 7.07 -6.43
N LEU A 216 -4.74 8.25 -5.94
CA LEU A 216 -5.94 8.40 -5.11
C LEU A 216 -7.20 7.97 -5.88
N GLN A 217 -7.34 8.35 -7.15
CA GLN A 217 -8.46 7.94 -7.98
C GLN A 217 -8.52 6.41 -8.14
N ASP A 218 -7.38 5.76 -8.39
CA ASP A 218 -7.29 4.30 -8.45
C ASP A 218 -7.71 3.64 -7.14
N VAL A 219 -7.23 4.18 -6.00
CA VAL A 219 -7.57 3.67 -4.67
C VAL A 219 -9.06 3.86 -4.35
N THR A 220 -9.62 5.03 -4.61
CA THR A 220 -11.03 5.33 -4.28
C THR A 220 -12.02 4.62 -5.18
N SER A 221 -11.65 4.37 -6.45
CA SER A 221 -12.46 3.59 -7.40
C SER A 221 -12.33 2.08 -7.23
N TRP A 222 -11.39 1.61 -6.42
CA TRP A 222 -11.21 0.19 -6.14
C TRP A 222 -12.37 -0.31 -5.27
N GLU A 223 -13.08 -1.35 -5.73
CA GLU A 223 -14.27 -1.88 -5.09
C GLU A 223 -14.09 -2.17 -3.60
N ASN A 224 -12.96 -2.78 -3.22
CA ASN A 224 -12.66 -3.08 -1.82
C ASN A 224 -12.54 -1.82 -0.96
N MET A 225 -12.00 -0.73 -1.49
CA MET A 225 -11.92 0.55 -0.79
C MET A 225 -13.26 1.29 -0.82
N ALA A 226 -13.99 1.21 -1.94
CA ALA A 226 -15.34 1.76 -2.05
C ALA A 226 -16.29 1.07 -1.05
N ASN A 227 -16.19 -0.24 -0.88
CA ASN A 227 -16.96 -0.99 0.10
C ASN A 227 -16.58 -0.63 1.55
N LEU A 228 -15.32 -0.39 1.85
CA LEU A 228 -14.89 0.17 3.15
C LEU A 228 -15.52 1.56 3.38
N SER A 229 -15.67 2.34 2.31
CA SER A 229 -16.21 3.70 2.35
C SER A 229 -17.75 3.78 2.23
N ALA A 230 -18.42 2.84 1.58
CA ALA A 230 -19.83 2.97 1.12
C ALA A 230 -20.91 2.58 2.15
N GLN A 231 -20.59 2.07 3.33
CA GLN A 231 -21.56 1.43 4.22
C GLN A 231 -22.46 2.37 5.03
N ILE A 232 -22.77 3.58 4.58
CA ILE A 232 -23.69 4.50 5.25
C ILE A 232 -24.97 4.79 4.46
N SER A 233 -25.06 4.47 3.17
CA SER A 233 -26.23 4.84 2.34
C SER A 233 -27.51 3.99 2.55
N ALA A 234 -27.55 3.07 3.48
CA ALA A 234 -28.68 2.14 3.67
C ALA A 234 -29.52 2.41 4.92
N ARG A 235 -29.47 3.60 5.51
CA ARG A 235 -30.42 4.02 6.57
C ARG A 235 -30.84 5.46 6.37
N SER A 236 -31.73 5.70 5.45
CA SER A 236 -32.70 6.79 5.47
C SER A 236 -34.11 6.21 5.40
#